data_81d05398ae673380faeed9e853c1daff
#
_entry.id   81d05398ae673380faeed9e853c1daff
#
_cell.length_a   1.000
_cell.length_b   1.000
_cell.length_c   1.000
_cell.angle_alpha   90.00
_cell.angle_beta   90.00
_cell.angle_gamma   90.00
#
_symmetry.space_group_name_H-M   'P 1'
#
loop_
_entity.id
_entity.type
_entity.pdbx_description
1 polymer ?
#
loop_
_entity_poly.entity_id
_entity_poly.type
_entity_poly.pdbx_seq_one_letter_code
_entity_poly.pdbx_strand_id
1 'polypeptide(L)'
;MGEVELSLLRPASPDALLDEEAFARDEFLPYWAELWPAAVALAAALPAVAGLHVVELGCGLGLPSLVAAARGAEVTATDWAAEAVELLRENGARNGLSLHAEVRDWREPWPERFDLALAADVLYERRNVEPLLERLRELAPAAYVGLAGRPYEAEFLRNAGSVVEVAERVVALG
;
A
#
# COMPACT_ATOMS: atom_id res chain seq x y z
N MET A 1 9.32 12.13 16.52
CA MET A 1 9.32 12.11 15.05
C MET A 1 8.79 13.44 14.58
N GLY A 2 9.44 14.09 13.59
CA GLY A 2 8.95 15.35 13.04
C GLY A 2 7.66 15.14 12.23
N GLU A 3 6.80 16.16 12.18
CA GLU A 3 5.68 16.20 11.24
C GLU A 3 6.21 16.14 9.81
N VAL A 4 5.57 15.34 8.96
CA VAL A 4 5.85 15.28 7.53
C VAL A 4 4.69 15.98 6.84
N GLU A 5 5.01 17.06 6.11
CA GLU A 5 4.05 17.76 5.26
C GLU A 5 4.25 17.33 3.82
N LEU A 6 3.17 16.87 3.17
CA LEU A 6 3.19 16.38 1.79
C LEU A 6 2.09 17.04 0.97
N SER A 7 2.43 17.38 -0.26
CA SER A 7 1.46 17.78 -1.28
C SER A 7 1.06 16.56 -2.10
N LEU A 8 -0.20 16.14 -1.99
CA LEU A 8 -0.70 14.94 -2.68
C LEU A 8 -1.61 15.35 -3.85
N LEU A 9 -1.19 15.02 -5.05
CA LEU A 9 -2.02 15.08 -6.25
C LEU A 9 -2.92 13.83 -6.28
N ARG A 10 -4.18 14.03 -6.58
CA ARG A 10 -5.16 12.95 -6.79
C ARG A 10 -6.13 13.30 -7.91
N PRO A 11 -6.77 12.33 -8.54
CA PRO A 11 -7.85 12.60 -9.49
C PRO A 11 -8.97 13.43 -8.86
N ALA A 12 -9.61 14.29 -9.65
CA ALA A 12 -10.70 15.14 -9.17
C ALA A 12 -11.93 14.32 -8.72
N SER A 13 -12.18 13.20 -9.40
CA SER A 13 -13.22 12.22 -9.05
C SER A 13 -12.81 10.84 -9.54
N PRO A 14 -12.92 9.78 -8.73
CA PRO A 14 -12.79 8.40 -9.20
C PRO A 14 -13.80 8.05 -10.30
N ASP A 15 -15.02 8.61 -10.23
CA ASP A 15 -16.06 8.38 -11.23
C ASP A 15 -15.67 8.88 -12.63
N ALA A 16 -14.82 9.90 -12.71
CA ALA A 16 -14.31 10.40 -13.98
C ALA A 16 -13.32 9.45 -14.68
N LEU A 17 -12.86 8.42 -13.96
CA LEU A 17 -11.96 7.38 -14.45
C LEU A 17 -12.72 6.10 -14.81
N LEU A 18 -14.05 6.06 -14.62
CA LEU A 18 -14.87 4.92 -15.01
C LEU A 18 -14.95 4.85 -16.53
N ASP A 19 -14.35 3.81 -17.09
CA ASP A 19 -14.59 3.41 -18.48
C ASP A 19 -15.77 2.42 -18.50
N GLU A 20 -16.85 2.76 -19.21
CA GLU A 20 -18.04 1.91 -19.33
C GLU A 20 -17.70 0.53 -19.93
N GLU A 21 -16.68 0.46 -20.82
CA GLU A 21 -16.23 -0.80 -21.41
C GLU A 21 -15.43 -1.65 -20.40
N ALA A 22 -14.62 -1.04 -19.53
CA ALA A 22 -13.90 -1.71 -18.47
C ALA A 22 -14.85 -2.24 -17.38
N PHE A 23 -15.87 -1.45 -17.04
CA PHE A 23 -16.92 -1.86 -16.08
C PHE A 23 -17.72 -3.07 -16.59
N ALA A 24 -18.02 -3.13 -17.90
CA ALA A 24 -18.72 -4.26 -18.51
C ALA A 24 -17.91 -5.57 -18.56
N ARG A 25 -16.58 -5.48 -18.36
CA ARG A 25 -15.66 -6.63 -18.34
C ARG A 25 -15.29 -7.12 -16.94
N ASP A 26 -16.00 -6.70 -15.87
CA ASP A 26 -15.63 -6.96 -14.46
C ASP A 26 -14.24 -6.36 -14.09
N GLU A 27 -13.75 -5.41 -14.87
CA GLU A 27 -12.53 -4.70 -14.61
C GLU A 27 -12.82 -3.50 -13.71
N PHE A 28 -12.49 -3.65 -12.53
CA PHE A 28 -12.31 -2.83 -11.34
C PHE A 28 -12.64 -1.34 -11.41
N LEU A 29 -13.48 -0.92 -10.45
CA LEU A 29 -13.54 0.47 -10.01
C LEU A 29 -12.11 0.97 -9.69
N PRO A 30 -11.76 2.22 -10.05
CA PRO A 30 -10.43 2.77 -9.81
C PRO A 30 -10.22 3.08 -8.31
N TYR A 31 -10.25 2.04 -7.48
CA TYR A 31 -10.04 2.16 -6.01
C TYR A 31 -8.73 2.82 -5.65
N TRP A 32 -7.72 2.71 -6.53
CA TRP A 32 -6.42 3.33 -6.37
C TRP A 32 -6.47 4.87 -6.33
N ALA A 33 -7.53 5.48 -6.89
CA ALA A 33 -7.67 6.93 -7.03
C ALA A 33 -8.15 7.65 -5.75
N GLU A 34 -8.53 6.90 -4.73
CA GLU A 34 -9.03 7.42 -3.46
C GLU A 34 -7.96 7.38 -2.36
N LEU A 35 -8.00 8.40 -1.49
CA LEU A 35 -7.20 8.39 -0.26
C LEU A 35 -7.98 7.68 0.85
N TRP A 36 -7.72 6.40 0.99
CA TRP A 36 -8.40 5.57 1.98
C TRP A 36 -7.95 5.87 3.41
N PRO A 37 -8.87 5.87 4.40
CA PRO A 37 -8.52 6.08 5.82
C PRO A 37 -7.46 5.11 6.34
N ALA A 38 -7.44 3.87 5.87
CA ALA A 38 -6.44 2.87 6.24
C ALA A 38 -5.01 3.27 5.80
N ALA A 39 -4.85 3.90 4.63
CA ALA A 39 -3.56 4.41 4.18
C ALA A 39 -3.09 5.59 5.05
N VAL A 40 -4.01 6.46 5.48
CA VAL A 40 -3.71 7.56 6.40
C VAL A 40 -3.27 7.01 7.76
N ALA A 41 -4.02 6.04 8.30
CA ALA A 41 -3.69 5.40 9.59
C ALA A 41 -2.33 4.70 9.53
N LEU A 42 -2.07 3.95 8.45
CA LEU A 42 -0.79 3.26 8.24
C LEU A 42 0.38 4.25 8.15
N ALA A 43 0.24 5.31 7.37
CA ALA A 43 1.27 6.35 7.23
C ALA A 43 1.61 7.02 8.58
N ALA A 44 0.61 7.27 9.42
CA ALA A 44 0.79 7.83 10.75
C ALA A 44 1.49 6.85 11.70
N ALA A 45 1.19 5.55 11.59
CA ALA A 45 1.66 4.49 12.49
C ALA A 45 3.00 3.84 12.05
N LEU A 46 3.62 4.30 10.96
CA LEU A 46 4.89 3.75 10.49
C LEU A 46 5.94 3.78 11.61
N PRO A 47 6.69 2.68 11.80
CA PRO A 47 7.80 2.64 12.76
C PRO A 47 8.96 3.55 12.32
N ALA A 48 10.10 3.46 12.98
CA ALA A 48 11.34 4.06 12.50
C ALA A 48 11.79 3.31 11.23
N VAL A 49 11.83 4.02 10.10
CA VAL A 49 12.11 3.41 8.78
C VAL A 49 13.37 3.96 8.11
N ALA A 50 14.06 4.93 8.73
CA ALA A 50 15.25 5.53 8.15
C ALA A 50 16.33 4.49 7.84
N GLY A 51 16.77 4.45 6.58
CA GLY A 51 17.75 3.49 6.07
C GLY A 51 17.23 2.08 5.84
N LEU A 52 15.93 1.81 6.04
CA LEU A 52 15.31 0.54 5.70
C LEU A 52 14.91 0.49 4.22
N HIS A 53 14.98 -0.72 3.66
CA HIS A 53 14.35 -1.04 2.38
C HIS A 53 12.90 -1.43 2.64
N VAL A 54 11.98 -0.61 2.17
CA VAL A 54 10.53 -0.74 2.42
C VAL A 54 9.80 -1.04 1.12
N VAL A 55 8.87 -1.99 1.14
CA VAL A 55 7.97 -2.24 0.01
C VAL A 55 6.52 -1.95 0.39
N GLU A 56 5.76 -1.31 -0.50
CA GLU A 56 4.31 -1.18 -0.38
C GLU A 56 3.61 -1.94 -1.50
N LEU A 57 2.65 -2.80 -1.12
CA LEU A 57 1.82 -3.59 -2.02
C LEU A 57 0.45 -2.93 -2.18
N GLY A 58 0.02 -2.66 -3.42
CA GLY A 58 -1.23 -1.97 -3.71
C GLY A 58 -1.20 -0.52 -3.20
N CYS A 59 -0.22 0.24 -3.65
CA CYS A 59 0.09 1.56 -3.10
C CYS A 59 -0.99 2.63 -3.39
N GLY A 60 -1.80 2.48 -4.45
CA GLY A 60 -2.75 3.50 -4.85
C GLY A 60 -2.10 4.89 -4.98
N LEU A 61 -2.60 5.86 -4.21
CA LEU A 61 -2.00 7.21 -4.13
C LEU A 61 -0.63 7.25 -3.42
N GLY A 62 -0.22 6.17 -2.77
CA GLY A 62 1.10 5.96 -2.19
C GLY A 62 1.42 6.79 -0.95
N LEU A 63 0.43 7.20 -0.16
CA LEU A 63 0.69 8.00 1.04
C LEU A 63 1.66 7.33 2.03
N PRO A 64 1.52 6.03 2.39
CA PRO A 64 2.50 5.34 3.24
C PRO A 64 3.91 5.35 2.63
N SER A 65 4.05 5.09 1.34
CA SER A 65 5.32 5.13 0.59
C SER A 65 5.97 6.51 0.65
N LEU A 66 5.20 7.57 0.40
CA LEU A 66 5.70 8.95 0.44
C LEU A 66 6.18 9.32 1.85
N VAL A 67 5.41 8.95 2.89
CA VAL A 67 5.80 9.20 4.29
C VAL A 67 7.05 8.39 4.66
N ALA A 68 7.15 7.13 4.23
CA ALA A 68 8.34 6.30 4.46
C ALA A 68 9.58 6.92 3.79
N ALA A 69 9.48 7.34 2.53
CA ALA A 69 10.56 8.01 1.81
C ALA A 69 10.95 9.34 2.47
N ALA A 70 9.99 10.16 2.89
CA ALA A 70 10.25 11.41 3.61
C ALA A 70 10.92 11.18 4.97
N ARG A 71 10.75 10.00 5.57
CA ARG A 71 11.44 9.57 6.81
C ARG A 71 12.76 8.85 6.55
N GLY A 72 13.24 8.83 5.31
CA GLY A 72 14.57 8.32 4.94
C GLY A 72 14.64 6.83 4.62
N ALA A 73 13.53 6.18 4.29
CA ALA A 73 13.52 4.82 3.76
C ALA A 73 13.88 4.79 2.27
N GLU A 74 14.47 3.68 1.81
CA GLU A 74 14.53 3.32 0.40
C GLU A 74 13.23 2.57 0.05
N VAL A 75 12.36 3.20 -0.75
CA VAL A 75 11.00 2.70 -0.98
C VAL A 75 10.84 2.12 -2.37
N THR A 76 10.29 0.92 -2.43
CA THR A 76 9.67 0.33 -3.62
C THR A 76 8.16 0.27 -3.41
N ALA A 77 7.39 0.91 -4.27
CA ALA A 77 5.94 0.90 -4.21
C ALA A 77 5.35 0.26 -5.45
N THR A 78 4.35 -0.59 -5.28
CA THR A 78 3.77 -1.34 -6.39
C THR A 78 2.26 -1.24 -6.41
N ASP A 79 1.73 -1.20 -7.60
CA ASP A 79 0.30 -1.35 -7.86
C ASP A 79 0.11 -2.11 -9.18
N TRP A 80 -1.03 -2.76 -9.37
CA TRP A 80 -1.38 -3.38 -10.64
C TRP A 80 -1.85 -2.33 -11.67
N ALA A 81 -2.37 -1.17 -11.20
CA ALA A 81 -2.81 -0.06 -12.04
C ALA A 81 -1.64 0.82 -12.44
N ALA A 82 -1.38 0.94 -13.74
CA ALA A 82 -0.29 1.76 -14.27
C ALA A 82 -0.48 3.24 -13.91
N GLU A 83 -1.70 3.73 -13.91
CA GLU A 83 -2.06 5.11 -13.59
C GLU A 83 -1.76 5.45 -12.12
N ALA A 84 -1.96 4.50 -11.20
CA ALA A 84 -1.56 4.67 -9.79
C ALA A 84 -0.05 4.86 -9.67
N VAL A 85 0.72 4.02 -10.38
CA VAL A 85 2.19 4.08 -10.38
C VAL A 85 2.71 5.39 -10.97
N GLU A 86 2.12 5.85 -12.08
CA GLU A 86 2.48 7.13 -12.70
C GLU A 86 2.18 8.30 -11.77
N LEU A 87 1.00 8.31 -11.14
CA LEU A 87 0.60 9.35 -10.21
C LEU A 87 1.48 9.37 -8.95
N LEU A 88 1.87 8.20 -8.44
CA LEU A 88 2.81 8.11 -7.32
C LEU A 88 4.19 8.69 -7.67
N ARG A 89 4.71 8.43 -8.86
CA ARG A 89 5.97 9.04 -9.34
C ARG A 89 5.87 10.57 -9.38
N GLU A 90 4.75 11.09 -9.88
CA GLU A 90 4.49 12.52 -9.89
C GLU A 90 4.40 13.10 -8.47
N ASN A 91 3.71 12.42 -7.56
CA ASN A 91 3.63 12.80 -6.15
C ASN A 91 5.00 12.78 -5.47
N GLY A 92 5.84 11.79 -5.76
CA GLY A 92 7.23 11.73 -5.29
C GLY A 92 8.01 12.96 -5.75
N ALA A 93 8.02 13.22 -7.06
CA ALA A 93 8.73 14.37 -7.65
C ALA A 93 8.23 15.71 -7.08
N ARG A 94 6.93 15.89 -6.90
CA ARG A 94 6.31 17.09 -6.32
C ARG A 94 6.79 17.38 -4.90
N ASN A 95 7.11 16.36 -4.12
CA ASN A 95 7.60 16.48 -2.76
C ASN A 95 9.14 16.38 -2.65
N GLY A 96 9.85 16.32 -3.78
CA GLY A 96 11.31 16.18 -3.80
C GLY A 96 11.80 14.83 -3.25
N LEU A 97 10.94 13.80 -3.29
CA LEU A 97 11.22 12.47 -2.80
C LEU A 97 11.64 11.53 -3.94
N SER A 98 12.62 10.67 -3.67
CA SER A 98 13.01 9.60 -4.57
C SER A 98 12.44 8.28 -4.05
N LEU A 99 11.72 7.55 -4.89
CA LEU A 99 11.21 6.21 -4.63
C LEU A 99 11.13 5.43 -5.94
N HIS A 100 11.20 4.11 -5.85
CA HIS A 100 10.95 3.24 -6.98
C HIS A 100 9.47 2.87 -7.01
N ALA A 101 8.79 3.17 -8.10
CA ALA A 101 7.39 2.79 -8.30
C ALA A 101 7.25 1.97 -9.57
N GLU A 102 6.61 0.81 -9.49
CA GLU A 102 6.46 -0.11 -10.63
C GLU A 102 5.09 -0.77 -10.68
N VAL A 103 4.65 -1.07 -11.91
CA VAL A 103 3.43 -1.87 -12.13
C VAL A 103 3.76 -3.31 -11.83
N ARG A 104 3.15 -3.87 -10.79
CA ARG A 104 3.36 -5.26 -10.40
C ARG A 104 2.18 -5.82 -9.62
N ASP A 105 1.80 -7.04 -9.94
CA ASP A 105 0.84 -7.82 -9.17
C ASP A 105 1.58 -8.57 -8.04
N TRP A 106 1.13 -8.43 -6.79
CA TRP A 106 1.72 -9.16 -5.67
C TRP A 106 1.52 -10.69 -5.76
N ARG A 107 0.63 -11.18 -6.60
CA ARG A 107 0.43 -12.61 -6.87
C ARG A 107 1.57 -13.22 -7.69
N GLU A 108 2.36 -12.39 -8.37
CA GLU A 108 3.53 -12.85 -9.11
C GLU A 108 4.72 -13.10 -8.17
N PRO A 109 5.62 -14.06 -8.45
CA PRO A 109 6.82 -14.28 -7.65
C PRO A 109 7.78 -13.10 -7.72
N TRP A 110 8.42 -12.79 -6.58
CA TRP A 110 9.40 -11.71 -6.47
C TRP A 110 10.73 -12.27 -5.96
N PRO A 111 11.86 -11.99 -6.62
CA PRO A 111 13.17 -12.39 -6.12
C PRO A 111 13.71 -11.47 -5.01
N GLU A 112 13.18 -10.24 -4.91
CA GLU A 112 13.63 -9.21 -4.00
C GLU A 112 13.24 -9.52 -2.55
N ARG A 113 13.97 -8.91 -1.61
CA ARG A 113 13.69 -8.93 -0.17
C ARG A 113 13.82 -7.52 0.39
N PHE A 114 13.02 -7.23 1.40
CA PHE A 114 12.90 -5.93 2.04
C PHE A 114 12.99 -6.08 3.55
N ASP A 115 13.21 -4.99 4.26
CA ASP A 115 13.24 -4.98 5.72
C ASP A 115 11.82 -4.87 6.30
N LEU A 116 10.92 -4.21 5.57
CA LEU A 116 9.54 -3.99 5.98
C LEU A 116 8.60 -3.99 4.77
N ALA A 117 7.45 -4.66 4.91
CA ALA A 117 6.38 -4.61 3.94
C ALA A 117 5.18 -3.80 4.48
N LEU A 118 4.53 -3.07 3.58
CA LEU A 118 3.35 -2.25 3.85
C LEU A 118 2.20 -2.67 2.91
N ALA A 119 0.98 -2.61 3.43
CA ALA A 119 -0.24 -2.73 2.62
C ALA A 119 -1.39 -2.00 3.31
N ALA A 120 -2.24 -1.27 2.58
CA ALA A 120 -3.37 -0.56 3.15
C ALA A 120 -4.64 -0.77 2.33
N ASP A 121 -5.72 -1.22 2.97
CA ASP A 121 -7.05 -1.44 2.37
C ASP A 121 -7.06 -2.35 1.13
N VAL A 122 -6.23 -3.38 1.08
CA VAL A 122 -6.09 -4.30 -0.07
C VAL A 122 -6.92 -5.58 0.07
N LEU A 123 -7.66 -5.75 1.18
CA LEU A 123 -8.46 -6.94 1.49
C LEU A 123 -9.94 -6.78 1.10
N TYR A 124 -10.22 -6.06 0.02
CA TYR A 124 -11.59 -5.84 -0.47
C TYR A 124 -12.18 -7.06 -1.19
N GLU A 125 -11.36 -8.04 -1.57
CA GLU A 125 -11.78 -9.31 -2.14
C GLU A 125 -11.18 -10.50 -1.39
N ARG A 126 -11.99 -11.57 -1.20
CA ARG A 126 -11.55 -12.78 -0.49
C ARG A 126 -10.35 -13.46 -1.16
N ARG A 127 -10.31 -13.44 -2.49
CA ARG A 127 -9.20 -14.05 -3.27
C ARG A 127 -7.83 -13.41 -2.98
N ASN A 128 -7.80 -12.23 -2.36
CA ASN A 128 -6.56 -11.52 -2.01
C ASN A 128 -5.94 -11.98 -0.67
N VAL A 129 -6.70 -12.69 0.18
CA VAL A 129 -6.28 -13.04 1.55
C VAL A 129 -4.99 -13.87 1.57
N GLU A 130 -5.02 -15.06 0.98
CA GLU A 130 -3.86 -15.94 0.97
C GLU A 130 -2.69 -15.40 0.15
N PRO A 131 -2.88 -14.91 -1.10
CA PRO A 131 -1.77 -14.37 -1.88
C PRO A 131 -1.09 -13.18 -1.21
N LEU A 132 -1.84 -12.32 -0.53
CA LEU A 132 -1.24 -11.19 0.20
C LEU A 132 -0.40 -11.68 1.38
N LEU A 133 -0.93 -12.62 2.19
CA LEU A 133 -0.19 -13.19 3.32
C LEU A 133 1.11 -13.87 2.89
N GLU A 134 1.04 -14.70 1.86
CA GLU A 134 2.21 -15.37 1.30
C GLU A 134 3.25 -14.34 0.86
N ARG A 135 2.81 -13.32 0.13
CA ARG A 135 3.69 -12.29 -0.39
C ARG A 135 4.33 -11.45 0.71
N LEU A 136 3.57 -11.02 1.72
CA LEU A 136 4.12 -10.28 2.86
C LEU A 136 5.21 -11.07 3.58
N ARG A 137 4.97 -12.37 3.85
CA ARG A 137 5.94 -13.25 4.52
C ARG A 137 7.19 -13.52 3.70
N GLU A 138 7.04 -13.63 2.38
CA GLU A 138 8.18 -13.85 1.48
C GLU A 138 9.05 -12.61 1.34
N LEU A 139 8.45 -11.43 1.30
CA LEU A 139 9.15 -10.19 0.99
C LEU A 139 9.90 -9.62 2.20
N ALA A 140 9.37 -9.73 3.40
CA ALA A 140 9.93 -9.06 4.57
C ALA A 140 9.72 -9.86 5.87
N PRO A 141 10.63 -9.71 6.86
CA PRO A 141 10.48 -10.32 8.19
C PRO A 141 9.37 -9.67 9.03
N ALA A 142 8.90 -8.47 8.64
CA ALA A 142 7.82 -7.76 9.30
C ALA A 142 6.94 -7.04 8.28
N ALA A 143 5.65 -6.95 8.55
CA ALA A 143 4.73 -6.17 7.74
C ALA A 143 3.81 -5.31 8.60
N TYR A 144 3.47 -4.12 8.12
CA TYR A 144 2.46 -3.25 8.70
C TYR A 144 1.27 -3.16 7.75
N VAL A 145 0.07 -3.49 8.25
CA VAL A 145 -1.13 -3.55 7.42
C VAL A 145 -2.20 -2.61 7.97
N GLY A 146 -2.64 -1.70 7.12
CA GLY A 146 -3.77 -0.79 7.39
C GLY A 146 -5.10 -1.49 7.06
N LEU A 147 -5.99 -1.57 8.05
CA LEU A 147 -7.29 -2.24 7.98
C LEU A 147 -8.43 -1.22 7.79
N ALA A 148 -9.41 -1.56 6.97
CA ALA A 148 -10.54 -0.69 6.64
C ALA A 148 -11.89 -1.19 7.18
N GLY A 149 -11.92 -2.32 7.88
CA GLY A 149 -13.14 -3.00 8.33
C GLY A 149 -13.75 -3.87 7.24
N ARG A 150 -12.93 -4.39 6.32
CA ARG A 150 -13.41 -5.26 5.24
C ARG A 150 -13.82 -6.64 5.76
N PRO A 151 -14.80 -7.31 5.13
CA PRO A 151 -15.30 -8.60 5.62
C PRO A 151 -14.23 -9.70 5.73
N TYR A 152 -13.17 -9.62 4.93
CA TYR A 152 -12.13 -10.66 4.84
C TYR A 152 -10.95 -10.44 5.77
N GLU A 153 -10.87 -9.30 6.47
CA GLU A 153 -9.80 -9.00 7.42
C GLU A 153 -9.74 -9.99 8.59
N ALA A 154 -10.88 -10.44 9.08
CA ALA A 154 -10.91 -11.44 10.14
C ALA A 154 -10.32 -12.80 9.70
N GLU A 155 -10.47 -13.19 8.43
CA GLU A 155 -9.84 -14.38 7.86
C GLU A 155 -8.33 -14.16 7.73
N PHE A 156 -7.93 -13.02 7.20
CA PHE A 156 -6.52 -12.61 7.07
C PHE A 156 -5.81 -12.63 8.43
N LEU A 157 -6.36 -12.00 9.45
CA LEU A 157 -5.76 -11.92 10.79
C LEU A 157 -5.63 -13.29 11.46
N ARG A 158 -6.62 -14.17 11.30
CA ARG A 158 -6.52 -15.55 11.81
C ARG A 158 -5.39 -16.34 11.15
N ASN A 159 -5.18 -16.13 9.84
CA ASN A 159 -4.18 -16.85 9.06
C ASN A 159 -2.77 -16.23 9.18
N ALA A 160 -2.68 -14.97 9.61
CA ALA A 160 -1.42 -14.26 9.74
C ALA A 160 -0.49 -14.82 10.82
N GLY A 161 -1.02 -15.46 11.87
CA GLY A 161 -0.24 -16.02 12.97
C GLY A 161 0.05 -14.98 14.05
N SER A 162 1.25 -14.42 14.08
CA SER A 162 1.60 -13.36 15.02
C SER A 162 1.08 -12.01 14.53
N VAL A 163 0.17 -11.42 15.29
CA VAL A 163 -0.46 -10.13 14.97
C VAL A 163 -0.42 -9.23 16.20
N VAL A 164 0.09 -8.02 16.05
CA VAL A 164 0.09 -7.00 17.12
C VAL A 164 -0.61 -5.74 16.59
N GLU A 165 -1.64 -5.27 17.25
CA GLU A 165 -2.22 -3.97 16.98
C GLU A 165 -1.24 -2.89 17.44
N VAL A 166 -0.79 -2.04 16.50
CA VAL A 166 0.20 -0.97 16.75
C VAL A 166 -0.42 0.41 16.79
N ALA A 167 -1.58 0.57 16.15
CA ALA A 167 -2.42 1.76 16.19
C ALA A 167 -3.85 1.38 15.80
N GLU A 168 -4.80 2.31 15.97
CA GLU A 168 -6.16 2.10 15.48
C GLU A 168 -6.14 1.71 13.99
N ARG A 169 -6.70 0.56 13.65
CA ARG A 169 -6.75 0.00 12.29
C ARG A 169 -5.39 -0.35 11.68
N VAL A 170 -4.32 -0.45 12.46
CA VAL A 170 -3.01 -0.85 11.95
C VAL A 170 -2.45 -2.00 12.77
N VAL A 171 -2.10 -3.07 12.08
CA VAL A 171 -1.49 -4.26 12.69
C VAL A 171 -0.08 -4.48 12.14
N ALA A 172 0.80 -4.98 13.01
CA ALA A 172 2.10 -5.51 12.64
C ALA A 172 2.03 -7.03 12.62
N LEU A 173 2.63 -7.63 11.60
CA LEU A 173 2.83 -9.07 11.42
C LEU A 173 4.32 -9.37 11.56
N GLY A 174 4.66 -10.46 12.21
CA GLY A 174 6.03 -10.93 12.38
C GLY A 174 6.17 -12.44 12.25
#